data_72a2a9acb0b0134d1d0192533daa281e
#
_entry.id   72a2a9acb0b0134d1d0192533daa281e
#
_cell.length_a   1.000
_cell.length_b   1.000
_cell.length_c   1.000
_cell.angle_alpha   90.00
_cell.angle_beta   90.00
_cell.angle_gamma   90.00
#
_symmetry.space_group_name_H-M   'P 1'
#
loop_
_entity.id
_entity.type
_entity.pdbx_description
1 polymer ?
#
loop_
_entity_poly.entity_id
_entity_poly.type
_entity_poly.pdbx_seq_one_letter_code
_entity_poly.pdbx_strand_id
1 'polypeptide(L)'
;MIPFDKRSGKIWYNNELVEWQDAKCHVISHGLHYASLVFEGERVYDGEIFKLKEHTDRLFYSAKRLDIKIPYSKEEINEASKKIVAVQNYSKWICKTVCLERE
;
A
#
# COMPACT_ATOMS: atom_id res chain seq x y z
N MET A 1 0.05 20.82 -11.52
CA MET A 1 0.06 19.52 -10.77
C MET A 1 1.22 19.53 -9.76
N ILE A 2 0.97 19.15 -8.52
CA ILE A 2 2.05 19.06 -7.52
C ILE A 2 2.87 17.80 -7.81
N PRO A 3 4.19 17.88 -7.99
CA PRO A 3 5.05 16.71 -8.17
C PRO A 3 4.90 15.71 -7.02
N PHE A 4 5.13 14.43 -7.27
CA PHE A 4 4.96 13.39 -6.24
C PHE A 4 5.83 13.64 -5.01
N ASP A 5 7.06 14.08 -5.22
CA ASP A 5 8.00 14.35 -4.13
C ASP A 5 7.66 15.62 -3.33
N LYS A 6 6.70 16.42 -3.80
CA LYS A 6 6.26 17.65 -3.12
C LYS A 6 4.90 17.52 -2.45
N ARG A 7 4.28 16.35 -2.52
CA ARG A 7 2.99 16.13 -1.91
C ARG A 7 3.11 15.95 -0.40
N SER A 8 2.00 16.12 0.29
CA SER A 8 1.91 15.93 1.74
C SER A 8 0.90 14.83 2.05
N GLY A 9 0.91 14.37 3.30
CA GLY A 9 0.02 13.32 3.79
C GLY A 9 0.80 12.23 4.49
N LYS A 10 0.13 11.15 4.78
CA LYS A 10 0.72 10.00 5.47
C LYS A 10 0.76 8.78 4.55
N ILE A 11 1.75 7.94 4.78
CA ILE A 11 1.88 6.64 4.15
C ILE A 11 2.05 5.60 5.26
N TRP A 12 1.29 4.52 5.21
CA TRP A 12 1.54 3.37 6.08
C TRP A 12 2.71 2.58 5.48
N TYR A 13 3.79 2.49 6.23
CA TYR A 13 5.05 1.91 5.76
C TYR A 13 5.62 1.00 6.85
N ASN A 14 5.60 -0.30 6.61
CA ASN A 14 6.11 -1.30 7.57
C ASN A 14 5.56 -1.13 8.97
N ASN A 15 4.23 -1.08 9.09
CA ASN A 15 3.49 -0.96 10.34
C ASN A 15 3.61 0.40 11.05
N GLU A 16 4.04 1.42 10.33
CA GLU A 16 4.11 2.79 10.87
C GLU A 16 3.48 3.77 9.90
N LEU A 17 2.89 4.84 10.46
CA LEU A 17 2.46 5.98 9.65
C LEU A 17 3.64 6.95 9.55
N VAL A 18 4.14 7.14 8.35
CA VAL A 18 5.24 8.06 8.07
C VAL A 18 4.75 9.23 7.23
N GLU A 19 5.51 10.32 7.27
CA GLU A 19 5.24 11.45 6.39
C GLU A 19 5.47 11.06 4.93
N TRP A 20 4.72 11.67 4.02
CA TRP A 20 4.84 11.41 2.60
C TRP A 20 6.29 11.43 2.11
N GLN A 21 7.06 12.42 2.59
CA GLN A 21 8.45 12.63 2.19
C GLN A 21 9.42 11.56 2.71
N ASP A 22 9.03 10.81 3.73
CA ASP A 22 9.91 9.86 4.42
C ASP A 22 9.71 8.42 3.96
N ALA A 23 8.68 8.14 3.14
CA ALA A 23 8.43 6.81 2.60
C ALA A 23 9.40 6.54 1.44
N LYS A 24 10.55 5.99 1.74
CA LYS A 24 11.64 5.76 0.79
C LYS A 24 12.10 4.30 0.82
N CYS A 25 12.59 3.82 -0.31
CA CYS A 25 13.26 2.53 -0.39
C CYS A 25 14.61 2.71 -1.10
N HIS A 26 15.53 1.82 -0.81
CA HIS A 26 16.85 1.88 -1.42
C HIS A 26 16.76 1.50 -2.91
N VAL A 27 17.54 2.16 -3.74
CA VAL A 27 17.54 1.95 -5.19
C VAL A 27 17.92 0.51 -5.59
N ILE A 28 18.67 -0.19 -4.75
CA ILE A 28 19.06 -1.59 -5.00
C ILE A 28 17.98 -2.60 -4.61
N SER A 29 16.85 -2.16 -4.09
CA SER A 29 15.76 -3.06 -3.70
C SER A 29 15.39 -4.00 -4.84
N HIS A 30 15.24 -5.28 -4.54
CA HIS A 30 15.00 -6.34 -5.53
C HIS A 30 13.74 -6.05 -6.37
N GLY A 31 12.69 -5.55 -5.77
CA GLY A 31 11.46 -5.19 -6.47
C GLY A 31 11.64 -4.16 -7.57
N LEU A 32 12.62 -3.25 -7.41
CA LEU A 32 12.90 -2.23 -8.42
C LEU A 32 13.72 -2.77 -9.60
N HIS A 33 14.54 -3.79 -9.37
CA HIS A 33 15.41 -4.35 -10.40
C HIS A 33 14.81 -5.54 -11.13
N TYR A 34 14.03 -6.36 -10.44
CA TYR A 34 13.54 -7.63 -10.98
C TYR A 34 12.01 -7.70 -10.97
N ALA A 35 11.35 -6.57 -10.72
CA ALA A 35 9.89 -6.50 -10.67
C ALA A 35 9.24 -7.46 -9.66
N SER A 36 9.94 -7.82 -8.59
CA SER A 36 9.38 -8.61 -7.50
C SER A 36 8.48 -7.73 -6.64
N LEU A 37 7.33 -7.39 -7.20
CA LEU A 37 6.37 -6.46 -6.63
C LEU A 37 4.96 -6.87 -7.01
N VAL A 38 4.06 -6.80 -6.05
CA VAL A 38 2.63 -6.96 -6.26
C VAL A 38 1.89 -5.76 -5.66
N PHE A 39 0.76 -5.39 -6.24
CA PHE A 39 -0.01 -4.27 -5.72
C PHE A 39 -1.49 -4.44 -6.00
N GLU A 40 -2.29 -3.69 -5.24
CA GLU A 40 -3.71 -3.51 -5.48
C GLU A 40 -4.02 -2.01 -5.51
N GLY A 41 -5.00 -1.63 -6.32
CA GLY A 41 -5.53 -0.27 -6.35
C GLY A 41 -7.02 -0.31 -6.03
N GLU A 42 -7.40 0.23 -4.90
CA GLU A 42 -8.76 0.19 -4.41
C GLU A 42 -9.43 1.56 -4.51
N ARG A 43 -10.65 1.59 -4.99
CA ARG A 43 -11.44 2.83 -5.01
C ARG A 43 -11.98 3.14 -3.62
N VAL A 44 -11.96 4.42 -3.27
CA VAL A 44 -12.54 4.93 -2.03
C VAL A 44 -13.73 5.81 -2.38
N TYR A 45 -14.88 5.52 -1.79
CA TYR A 45 -16.11 6.29 -1.95
C TYR A 45 -16.64 6.65 -0.57
N ASP A 46 -16.83 7.94 -0.33
CA ASP A 46 -17.35 8.46 0.94
C ASP A 46 -16.58 7.91 2.17
N GLY A 47 -15.25 7.82 2.04
CA GLY A 47 -14.39 7.34 3.12
C GLY A 47 -14.32 5.83 3.26
N GLU A 48 -15.00 5.07 2.41
CA GLU A 48 -14.98 3.61 2.47
C GLU A 48 -14.30 3.00 1.25
N ILE A 49 -13.50 1.97 1.50
CA ILE A 49 -12.77 1.25 0.45
C ILE A 49 -13.72 0.22 -0.18
N PHE A 50 -13.91 0.34 -1.48
CA PHE A 50 -14.75 -0.59 -2.22
C PHE A 50 -14.04 -1.94 -2.38
N LYS A 51 -14.71 -3.02 -1.95
CA LYS A 51 -14.21 -4.40 -2.10
C LYS A 51 -12.86 -4.64 -1.43
N LEU A 52 -12.64 -4.04 -0.26
CA LEU A 52 -11.36 -4.16 0.46
C LEU A 52 -10.97 -5.63 0.70
N LYS A 53 -11.89 -6.45 1.19
CA LYS A 53 -11.59 -7.86 1.47
C LYS A 53 -11.12 -8.60 0.21
N GLU A 54 -11.80 -8.40 -0.90
CA GLU A 54 -11.48 -9.05 -2.16
C GLU A 54 -10.13 -8.60 -2.72
N HIS A 55 -9.82 -7.31 -2.59
CA HIS A 55 -8.51 -6.76 -2.97
C HIS A 55 -7.40 -7.33 -2.09
N THR A 56 -7.61 -7.39 -0.79
CA THR A 56 -6.61 -7.97 0.13
C THR A 56 -6.39 -9.45 -0.16
N ASP A 57 -7.45 -10.21 -0.39
CA ASP A 57 -7.35 -11.62 -0.77
C ASP A 57 -6.51 -11.77 -2.06
N ARG A 58 -6.74 -10.93 -3.05
CA ARG A 58 -5.99 -10.98 -4.31
C ARG A 58 -4.53 -10.53 -4.12
N LEU A 59 -4.27 -9.54 -3.28
CA LEU A 59 -2.90 -9.14 -2.95
C LEU A 59 -2.10 -10.31 -2.39
N PHE A 60 -2.67 -11.05 -1.46
CA PHE A 60 -2.03 -12.23 -0.87
C PHE A 60 -1.86 -13.37 -1.89
N TYR A 61 -2.85 -13.57 -2.74
CA TYR A 61 -2.74 -14.53 -3.84
C TYR A 61 -1.59 -14.16 -4.78
N SER A 62 -1.51 -12.90 -5.19
CA SER A 62 -0.45 -12.42 -6.08
C SER A 62 0.93 -12.54 -5.44
N ALA A 63 1.05 -12.18 -4.15
CA ALA A 63 2.30 -12.29 -3.40
C ALA A 63 2.78 -13.75 -3.34
N LYS A 64 1.87 -14.68 -3.08
CA LYS A 64 2.18 -16.11 -3.04
C LYS A 64 2.70 -16.61 -4.40
N ARG A 65 2.16 -16.11 -5.49
CA ARG A 65 2.60 -16.49 -6.85
C ARG A 65 4.04 -16.07 -7.14
N LEU A 66 4.52 -15.02 -6.48
CA LEU A 66 5.90 -14.52 -6.62
C LEU A 66 6.78 -14.91 -5.42
N ASP A 67 6.31 -15.80 -4.55
CA ASP A 67 7.01 -16.20 -3.32
C ASP A 67 7.34 -15.04 -2.39
N ILE A 68 6.56 -13.97 -2.44
CA ILE A 68 6.67 -12.84 -1.52
C ILE A 68 5.86 -13.16 -0.26
N LYS A 69 6.54 -13.16 0.89
CA LYS A 69 5.87 -13.32 2.17
C LYS A 69 5.48 -11.96 2.73
N ILE A 70 4.18 -11.76 2.90
CA ILE A 70 3.66 -10.57 3.55
C ILE A 70 3.74 -10.81 5.06
N PRO A 71 4.50 -9.99 5.83
CA PRO A 71 4.71 -10.23 7.26
C PRO A 71 3.53 -9.80 8.14
N TYR A 72 2.37 -9.55 7.53
CA TYR A 72 1.15 -9.11 8.20
C TYR A 72 0.00 -10.01 7.80
N SER A 73 -0.99 -10.15 8.68
CA SER A 73 -2.23 -10.86 8.37
C SER A 73 -3.10 -10.03 7.42
N LYS A 74 -4.08 -10.67 6.80
CA LYS A 74 -5.08 -9.98 5.96
C LYS A 74 -5.83 -8.93 6.78
N GLU A 75 -6.17 -9.25 8.02
CA GLU A 75 -6.86 -8.36 8.94
C GLU A 75 -6.02 -7.13 9.26
N GLU A 76 -4.72 -7.31 9.49
CA GLU A 76 -3.80 -6.20 9.74
C GLU A 76 -3.70 -5.27 8.52
N ILE A 77 -3.62 -5.85 7.32
CA ILE A 77 -3.59 -5.06 6.07
C ILE A 77 -4.92 -4.31 5.89
N ASN A 78 -6.04 -4.96 6.16
CA ASN A 78 -7.36 -4.30 6.08
C ASN A 78 -7.45 -3.12 7.05
N GLU A 79 -7.02 -3.30 8.29
CA GLU A 79 -7.04 -2.24 9.29
C GLU A 79 -6.08 -1.10 8.93
N ALA A 80 -4.90 -1.42 8.41
CA ALA A 80 -3.95 -0.42 7.93
C ALA A 80 -4.55 0.40 6.78
N SER A 81 -5.23 -0.26 5.84
CA SER A 81 -5.89 0.40 4.71
C SER A 81 -6.98 1.36 5.18
N LYS A 82 -7.83 0.93 6.11
CA LYS A 82 -8.86 1.79 6.70
C LYS A 82 -8.25 2.97 7.45
N LYS A 83 -7.18 2.72 8.19
CA LYS A 83 -6.48 3.75 8.95
C LYS A 83 -5.91 4.84 8.05
N ILE A 84 -5.25 4.45 6.95
CA ILE A 84 -4.67 5.44 6.04
C ILE A 84 -5.76 6.28 5.35
N VAL A 85 -6.88 5.68 4.99
CA VAL A 85 -8.02 6.39 4.42
C VAL A 85 -8.56 7.42 5.42
N ALA A 86 -8.73 7.03 6.68
CA ALA A 86 -9.23 7.93 7.73
C ALA A 86 -8.27 9.09 7.98
N VAL A 87 -6.96 8.82 8.03
CA VAL A 87 -5.94 9.85 8.29
C VAL A 87 -5.84 10.86 7.16
N GLN A 88 -5.98 10.43 5.90
CA GLN A 88 -5.92 11.32 4.74
C GLN A 88 -7.17 12.19 4.59
N ASN A 89 -8.29 11.78 5.17
CA ASN A 89 -9.54 12.54 5.18
C ASN A 89 -10.06 12.92 3.79
N TYR A 90 -9.90 12.05 2.80
CA TYR A 90 -10.46 12.22 1.46
C TYR A 90 -11.66 11.31 1.27
N SER A 91 -12.74 11.84 0.66
CA SER A 91 -13.96 11.08 0.44
C SER A 91 -13.93 10.21 -0.83
N LYS A 92 -13.13 10.62 -1.83
CA LYS A 92 -13.02 9.89 -3.11
C LYS A 92 -11.59 9.89 -3.59
N TRP A 93 -10.99 8.71 -3.69
CA TRP A 93 -9.62 8.56 -4.17
C TRP A 93 -9.27 7.10 -4.41
N ILE A 94 -8.02 6.83 -4.70
CA ILE A 94 -7.51 5.47 -4.87
C ILE A 94 -6.53 5.18 -3.75
N CYS A 95 -6.82 4.14 -2.98
CA CYS A 95 -5.88 3.56 -2.03
C CYS A 95 -5.03 2.54 -2.78
N LYS A 96 -3.72 2.60 -2.61
CA LYS A 96 -2.81 1.68 -3.26
C LYS A 96 -2.03 0.89 -2.22
N THR A 97 -2.14 -0.42 -2.27
CA THR A 97 -1.36 -1.33 -1.43
C THR A 97 -0.28 -1.96 -2.27
N VAL A 98 0.97 -1.88 -1.80
CA VAL A 98 2.13 -2.39 -2.54
C VAL A 98 2.95 -3.28 -1.62
N CYS A 99 3.29 -4.47 -2.11
CA CYS A 99 4.27 -5.34 -1.47
C CYS A 99 5.42 -5.55 -2.44
N LEU A 100 6.62 -5.20 -2.01
CA LEU A 100 7.81 -5.40 -2.81
C LEU A 100 8.87 -6.15 -2.02
N GLU A 101 9.63 -6.96 -2.73
CA GLU A 101 10.79 -7.62 -2.18
C GLU A 101 11.95 -6.64 -2.16
N ARG A 102 12.58 -6.49 -0.99
CA ARG A 102 13.67 -5.54 -0.81
C ARG A 102 15.06 -6.17 -0.86
N GLU A 103 15.13 -7.49 -0.65
CA GLU A 103 16.41 -8.22 -0.64
C GLU A 103 16.36 -9.45 -1.51
#